data_415f79b60db4f736e1b9a68de3f393e9
#
_entry.id   415f79b60db4f736e1b9a68de3f393e9
#
_cell.length_a   1.000
_cell.length_b   1.000
_cell.length_c   1.000
_cell.angle_alpha   90.00
_cell.angle_beta   90.00
_cell.angle_gamma   90.00
#
_symmetry.space_group_name_H-M   'P 1'
#
loop_
_entity.id
_entity.type
_entity.pdbx_description
1 polymer ?
#
loop_
_entity_poly.entity_id
_entity_poly.type
_entity_poly.pdbx_seq_one_letter_code
_entity_poly.pdbx_strand_id
1 'polypeptide(L)'
;MAIEVVPVILLPTMDASRFERCSFALEACKSTMTIYMRELEPFVIYFSDLCWHRFTPHDDCPSTITEGCHMAIAEIKASPALAHHVKRENIPEKQARRLHHYRIYFGQGGCHEAFAASASLKWRDTPRGWDRIRGWFTPATRVGER
;
A
#
# COMPACT_ATOMS: atom_id res chain seq x y z
N MET A 1 15.51 -13.69 -12.15
CA MET A 1 14.34 -14.20 -11.41
C MET A 1 13.22 -13.17 -11.45
N ALA A 2 12.02 -13.62 -11.74
CA ALA A 2 10.86 -12.75 -11.68
C ALA A 2 10.61 -12.31 -10.23
N ILE A 3 10.33 -11.02 -10.03
CA ILE A 3 9.91 -10.49 -8.73
C ILE A 3 8.48 -10.95 -8.48
N GLU A 4 8.23 -11.59 -7.36
CA GLU A 4 6.89 -11.98 -6.96
C GLU A 4 6.17 -10.79 -6.31
N VAL A 5 5.01 -10.46 -6.86
CA VAL A 5 4.14 -9.39 -6.38
C VAL A 5 2.84 -10.00 -5.88
N VAL A 6 2.57 -9.87 -4.59
CA VAL A 6 1.41 -10.48 -3.94
C VAL A 6 0.49 -9.40 -3.41
N PRO A 7 -0.75 -9.26 -3.90
CA PRO A 7 -1.72 -8.34 -3.32
C PRO A 7 -2.02 -8.73 -1.87
N VAL A 8 -1.91 -7.77 -0.94
CA VAL A 8 -2.20 -7.97 0.48
C VAL A 8 -3.42 -7.20 0.95
N ILE A 9 -3.72 -6.08 0.29
CA ILE A 9 -4.94 -5.30 0.53
C ILE A 9 -5.50 -4.87 -0.82
N LEU A 10 -6.73 -5.29 -1.11
CA LEU A 10 -7.48 -4.77 -2.26
C LEU A 10 -8.26 -3.53 -1.81
N LEU A 11 -8.19 -2.45 -2.60
CA LEU A 11 -9.02 -1.30 -2.34
C LEU A 11 -10.48 -1.62 -2.67
N PRO A 12 -11.44 -0.97 -1.97
CA PRO A 12 -12.87 -1.22 -2.18
C PRO A 12 -13.38 -0.93 -3.59
N THR A 13 -12.63 -0.20 -4.38
CA THR A 13 -12.90 -0.02 -5.81
C THR A 13 -11.62 -0.20 -6.62
N MET A 14 -11.75 -0.90 -7.74
CA MET A 14 -10.67 -1.02 -8.73
C MET A 14 -10.75 0.06 -9.80
N ASP A 15 -11.69 0.98 -9.69
CA ASP A 15 -11.89 2.06 -10.66
C ASP A 15 -10.94 3.24 -10.37
N ALA A 16 -9.79 3.21 -11.02
CA ALA A 16 -8.78 4.27 -10.92
C ALA A 16 -9.30 5.64 -11.40
N SER A 17 -10.36 5.70 -12.19
CA SER A 17 -10.96 6.96 -12.65
C SER A 17 -11.57 7.76 -11.50
N ARG A 18 -11.89 7.13 -10.38
CA ARG A 18 -12.40 7.79 -9.17
C ARG A 18 -11.29 8.33 -8.27
N PHE A 19 -10.06 7.98 -8.50
CA PHE A 19 -8.94 8.48 -7.70
C PHE A 19 -8.81 9.99 -7.84
N GLU A 20 -8.77 10.69 -6.73
CA GLU A 20 -8.58 12.14 -6.69
C GLU A 20 -7.18 12.52 -6.21
N ARG A 21 -6.79 12.02 -5.05
CA ARG A 21 -5.49 12.31 -4.45
C ARG A 21 -5.15 11.32 -3.35
N CYS A 22 -3.90 11.31 -2.96
CA CYS A 22 -3.40 10.58 -1.82
C CYS A 22 -2.59 11.53 -0.94
N SER A 23 -2.78 11.45 0.36
CA SER A 23 -1.94 12.15 1.33
C SER A 23 -1.23 11.16 2.23
N PHE A 24 -0.01 11.49 2.62
CA PHE A 24 0.83 10.66 3.47
C PHE A 24 1.21 11.42 4.72
N ALA A 25 0.85 10.91 5.90
CA ALA A 25 1.20 11.50 7.18
C ALA A 25 2.18 10.58 7.91
N LEU A 26 3.34 11.13 8.27
CA LEU A 26 4.37 10.45 9.02
C LEU A 26 4.21 10.78 10.50
N GLU A 27 3.93 9.76 11.29
CA GLU A 27 3.91 9.84 12.75
C GLU A 27 4.90 8.80 13.33
N ALA A 28 5.42 9.05 14.53
CA ALA A 28 6.58 8.32 15.08
C ALA A 28 6.53 6.79 14.97
N CYS A 29 5.40 6.16 15.23
CA CYS A 29 5.26 4.69 15.17
C CYS A 29 4.16 4.25 14.21
N LYS A 30 3.44 5.20 13.64
CA LYS A 30 2.25 4.96 12.85
C LYS A 30 2.15 5.96 11.72
N SER A 31 2.38 5.50 10.52
CA SER A 31 2.21 6.33 9.34
C SER A 31 0.91 5.99 8.65
N THR A 32 0.27 6.99 8.10
CA THR A 32 -1.03 6.81 7.42
C THR A 32 -0.97 7.31 5.99
N MET A 33 -1.55 6.52 5.11
CA MET A 33 -1.84 6.92 3.73
C MET A 33 -3.36 7.09 3.61
N THR A 34 -3.81 8.29 3.32
CA THR A 34 -5.23 8.57 3.08
C THR A 34 -5.48 8.70 1.59
N ILE A 35 -6.36 7.87 1.08
CA ILE A 35 -6.68 7.80 -0.34
C ILE A 35 -8.07 8.40 -0.54
N TYR A 36 -8.14 9.48 -1.31
CA TYR A 36 -9.38 10.18 -1.61
C TYR A 36 -9.91 9.74 -2.97
N MET A 37 -11.11 9.17 -2.94
CA MET A 37 -11.82 8.71 -4.13
C MET A 37 -13.10 9.55 -4.29
N ARG A 38 -13.42 9.91 -5.54
CA ARG A 38 -14.62 10.68 -5.84
C ARG A 38 -15.88 9.92 -5.42
N GLU A 39 -16.77 10.61 -4.72
CA GLU A 39 -18.06 10.08 -4.23
C GLU A 39 -17.94 8.94 -3.21
N LEU A 40 -16.75 8.74 -2.63
CA LEU A 40 -16.52 7.74 -1.61
C LEU A 40 -15.86 8.38 -0.38
N GLU A 41 -16.08 7.76 0.78
CA GLU A 41 -15.31 8.10 1.98
C GLU A 41 -13.84 7.74 1.78
N PRO A 42 -12.92 8.53 2.33
CA PRO A 42 -11.50 8.23 2.20
C PRO A 42 -11.12 6.88 2.81
N PHE A 43 -10.24 6.17 2.13
CA PHE A 43 -9.62 4.97 2.67
C PHE A 43 -8.36 5.35 3.43
N VAL A 44 -8.15 4.75 4.59
CA VAL A 44 -6.95 4.98 5.38
C VAL A 44 -6.17 3.69 5.52
N ILE A 45 -4.93 3.71 5.07
CA ILE A 45 -3.99 2.61 5.23
C ILE A 45 -2.99 3.00 6.31
N TYR A 46 -2.84 2.13 7.30
CA TYR A 46 -1.86 2.28 8.37
C TYR A 46 -0.64 1.44 8.06
N PHE A 47 0.53 2.07 8.16
CA PHE A 47 1.81 1.37 8.12
C PHE A 47 2.42 1.41 9.52
N SER A 48 2.80 0.26 10.06
CA SER A 48 3.56 0.20 11.30
C SER A 48 5.06 0.17 11.02
N ASP A 49 5.83 0.87 11.86
CA ASP A 49 7.29 0.93 11.77
C ASP A 49 7.79 1.25 10.35
N LEU A 50 7.17 2.25 9.73
CA LEU A 50 7.59 2.75 8.43
C LEU A 50 8.99 3.33 8.53
N CYS A 51 9.91 2.84 7.70
CA CYS A 51 11.29 3.34 7.67
C CYS A 51 11.67 4.01 6.34
N TRP A 52 10.85 3.88 5.32
CA TRP A 52 11.10 4.48 4.01
C TRP A 52 9.82 4.58 3.20
N HIS A 53 9.70 5.67 2.44
CA HIS A 53 8.61 5.91 1.51
C HIS A 53 9.14 6.62 0.25
N ARG A 54 8.62 6.25 -0.91
CA ARG A 54 8.89 6.90 -2.19
C ARG A 54 7.61 7.06 -3.00
N PHE A 55 7.45 8.21 -3.60
CA PHE A 55 6.47 8.48 -4.63
C PHE A 55 7.15 8.56 -5.99
N THR A 56 6.58 7.88 -6.99
CA THR A 56 7.02 7.95 -8.38
C THR A 56 5.85 8.46 -9.23
N PRO A 57 5.99 9.61 -9.92
CA PRO A 57 4.95 10.11 -10.81
C PRO A 57 4.58 9.10 -11.89
N HIS A 58 3.34 9.16 -12.37
CA HIS A 58 2.83 8.23 -13.39
C HIS A 58 3.75 8.09 -14.61
N ASP A 59 4.22 9.21 -15.14
CA ASP A 59 5.05 9.21 -16.36
C ASP A 59 6.44 8.57 -16.15
N ASP A 60 6.87 8.47 -14.90
CA ASP A 60 8.15 7.86 -14.53
C ASP A 60 7.98 6.41 -14.04
N CYS A 61 6.76 5.86 -14.09
CA CYS A 61 6.48 4.48 -13.66
C CYS A 61 6.66 3.51 -14.84
N PRO A 62 7.74 2.71 -14.88
CA PRO A 62 7.85 1.65 -15.86
C PRO A 62 6.81 0.56 -15.59
N SER A 63 6.37 -0.14 -16.65
CA SER A 63 5.39 -1.23 -16.54
C SER A 63 5.80 -2.32 -15.54
N THR A 64 7.10 -2.52 -15.36
CA THR A 64 7.66 -3.51 -14.44
C THR A 64 7.35 -3.23 -12.97
N ILE A 65 7.13 -1.96 -12.59
CA ILE A 65 6.76 -1.61 -11.21
C ILE A 65 5.26 -1.44 -11.00
N THR A 66 4.47 -1.37 -12.06
CA THR A 66 3.01 -1.18 -11.95
C THR A 66 2.24 -2.49 -11.98
N GLU A 67 2.85 -3.55 -12.49
CA GLU A 67 2.23 -4.86 -12.59
C GLU A 67 1.89 -5.43 -11.20
N GLY A 68 0.67 -5.90 -11.06
CA GLY A 68 0.18 -6.56 -9.83
C GLY A 68 -0.15 -5.63 -8.66
N CYS A 69 0.05 -4.31 -8.78
CA CYS A 69 -0.20 -3.36 -7.69
C CYS A 69 -1.19 -2.23 -8.06
N HIS A 70 -1.93 -2.39 -9.15
CA HIS A 70 -2.92 -1.41 -9.57
C HIS A 70 -4.13 -1.42 -8.63
N MET A 71 -4.36 -0.29 -7.95
CA MET A 71 -5.44 -0.12 -6.97
C MET A 71 -5.45 -1.21 -5.87
N ALA A 72 -4.29 -1.75 -5.55
CA ALA A 72 -4.09 -2.72 -4.49
C ALA A 72 -2.76 -2.46 -3.78
N ILE A 73 -2.73 -2.61 -2.47
CA ILE A 73 -1.46 -2.68 -1.76
C ILE A 73 -0.89 -4.07 -2.00
N ALA A 74 0.23 -4.14 -2.67
CA ALA A 74 0.94 -5.38 -2.95
C ALA A 74 2.23 -5.46 -2.14
N GLU A 75 2.60 -6.66 -1.74
CA GLU A 75 3.92 -6.95 -1.16
C GLU A 75 4.85 -7.46 -2.26
N ILE A 76 6.01 -6.87 -2.34
CA ILE A 76 7.08 -7.32 -3.24
C ILE A 76 7.93 -8.33 -2.47
N LYS A 77 7.79 -9.60 -2.80
CA LYS A 77 8.53 -10.68 -2.15
C LYS A 77 10.00 -10.68 -2.60
N ALA A 78 10.89 -11.01 -1.67
CA ALA A 78 12.34 -11.04 -1.94
C ALA A 78 12.86 -9.75 -2.62
N SER A 79 12.38 -8.61 -2.18
CA SER A 79 12.67 -7.30 -2.78
C SER A 79 14.16 -6.97 -2.73
N PRO A 80 14.84 -6.80 -3.88
CA PRO A 80 16.22 -6.32 -3.91
C PRO A 80 16.36 -4.91 -3.34
N ALA A 81 15.36 -4.06 -3.54
CA ALA A 81 15.36 -2.69 -3.02
C ALA A 81 15.33 -2.66 -1.49
N LEU A 82 14.50 -3.50 -0.87
CA LEU A 82 14.47 -3.65 0.59
C LEU A 82 15.78 -4.21 1.13
N ALA A 83 16.33 -5.25 0.50
CA ALA A 83 17.61 -5.84 0.89
C ALA A 83 18.75 -4.81 0.82
N HIS A 84 18.78 -4.00 -0.24
CA HIS A 84 19.76 -2.91 -0.38
C HIS A 84 19.60 -1.85 0.72
N HIS A 85 18.38 -1.45 1.01
CA HIS A 85 18.07 -0.49 2.07
C HIS A 85 18.51 -0.99 3.46
N VAL A 86 18.18 -2.24 3.79
CA VAL A 86 18.60 -2.88 5.05
C VAL A 86 20.11 -2.86 5.21
N LYS A 87 20.84 -3.19 4.17
CA LYS A 87 22.30 -3.19 4.17
C LYS A 87 22.86 -1.77 4.30
N ARG A 88 22.36 -0.82 3.54
CA ARG A 88 22.82 0.57 3.53
C ARG A 88 22.61 1.24 4.87
N GLU A 89 21.46 1.03 5.49
CA GLU A 89 21.09 1.66 6.77
C GLU A 89 21.54 0.83 7.99
N ASN A 90 22.26 -0.26 7.79
CA ASN A 90 22.71 -1.17 8.85
C ASN A 90 21.57 -1.60 9.80
N ILE A 91 20.42 -1.93 9.25
CA ILE A 91 19.26 -2.34 10.04
C ILE A 91 19.55 -3.70 10.68
N PRO A 92 19.37 -3.86 12.02
CA PRO A 92 19.57 -5.12 12.70
C PRO A 92 18.72 -6.25 12.13
N GLU A 93 19.25 -7.46 12.05
CA GLU A 93 18.58 -8.61 11.43
C GLU A 93 17.19 -8.86 12.00
N LYS A 94 17.02 -8.76 13.32
CA LYS A 94 15.72 -8.94 13.99
C LYS A 94 14.68 -7.95 13.48
N GLN A 95 15.08 -6.70 13.27
CA GLN A 95 14.21 -5.66 12.73
C GLN A 95 14.00 -5.86 11.22
N ALA A 96 15.05 -6.20 10.48
CA ALA A 96 15.00 -6.42 9.04
C ALA A 96 14.02 -7.53 8.65
N ARG A 97 13.95 -8.60 9.43
CA ARG A 97 13.00 -9.71 9.22
C ARG A 97 11.54 -9.32 9.31
N ARG A 98 11.23 -8.22 9.98
CA ARG A 98 9.88 -7.70 10.14
C ARG A 98 9.48 -6.76 9.01
N LEU A 99 10.42 -6.27 8.23
CA LEU A 99 10.15 -5.30 7.16
C LEU A 99 9.65 -5.98 5.90
N HIS A 100 8.68 -5.34 5.29
CA HIS A 100 8.10 -5.73 4.01
C HIS A 100 8.16 -4.55 3.04
N HIS A 101 8.25 -4.85 1.76
CA HIS A 101 8.18 -3.85 0.70
C HIS A 101 6.75 -3.81 0.15
N TYR A 102 6.04 -2.72 0.41
CA TYR A 102 4.70 -2.48 -0.11
C TYR A 102 4.73 -1.53 -1.29
N ARG A 103 3.81 -1.75 -2.21
CA ARG A 103 3.65 -0.90 -3.40
C ARG A 103 2.17 -0.77 -3.75
N ILE A 104 1.77 0.43 -4.15
CA ILE A 104 0.44 0.68 -4.72
C ILE A 104 0.57 1.64 -5.90
N TYR A 105 -0.15 1.35 -6.99
CA TYR A 105 -0.20 2.16 -8.19
C TYR A 105 -1.62 2.65 -8.47
N PHE A 106 -1.78 3.97 -8.61
CA PHE A 106 -3.07 4.62 -8.82
C PHE A 106 -3.33 5.06 -10.27
N GLY A 107 -2.60 4.55 -11.24
CA GLY A 107 -2.68 5.07 -12.60
C GLY A 107 -2.11 6.48 -12.67
N GLN A 108 -2.90 7.45 -13.09
CA GLN A 108 -2.48 8.86 -13.18
C GLN A 108 -1.99 9.44 -11.83
N GLY A 109 -2.43 8.88 -10.72
CA GLY A 109 -1.97 9.24 -9.38
C GLY A 109 -0.56 8.76 -9.02
N GLY A 110 0.10 8.01 -9.90
CA GLY A 110 1.46 7.52 -9.68
C GLY A 110 1.56 6.30 -8.78
N CYS A 111 2.78 6.00 -8.39
CA CYS A 111 3.13 4.83 -7.58
C CYS A 111 3.69 5.25 -6.22
N HIS A 112 3.20 4.67 -5.16
CA HIS A 112 3.76 4.79 -3.82
C HIS A 112 4.40 3.47 -3.40
N GLU A 113 5.59 3.56 -2.83
CA GLU A 113 6.30 2.42 -2.26
C GLU A 113 6.67 2.72 -0.81
N ALA A 114 6.66 1.69 0.03
CA ALA A 114 7.00 1.84 1.44
C ALA A 114 7.69 0.58 1.97
N PHE A 115 8.65 0.77 2.90
CA PHE A 115 9.19 -0.29 3.73
C PHE A 115 8.63 -0.14 5.14
N ALA A 116 7.88 -1.12 5.60
CA ALA A 116 7.20 -1.09 6.88
C ALA A 116 7.03 -2.51 7.44
N ALA A 117 6.77 -2.61 8.72
CA ALA A 117 6.52 -3.91 9.36
C ALA A 117 5.14 -4.48 9.01
N SER A 118 4.15 -3.62 8.81
CA SER A 118 2.81 -4.04 8.38
C SER A 118 2.08 -2.93 7.64
N ALA A 119 1.10 -3.33 6.85
CA ALA A 119 0.13 -2.43 6.24
C ALA A 119 -1.28 -2.97 6.54
N SER A 120 -2.19 -2.10 6.95
CA SER A 120 -3.57 -2.48 7.23
C SER A 120 -4.54 -1.42 6.76
N LEU A 121 -5.65 -1.84 6.15
CA LEU A 121 -6.75 -0.95 5.81
C LEU A 121 -7.65 -0.81 7.03
N LYS A 122 -7.78 0.42 7.53
CA LYS A 122 -8.80 0.73 8.53
C LYS A 122 -9.84 1.61 7.92
N TRP A 123 -11.08 1.17 8.02
CA TRP A 123 -12.24 1.99 7.82
C TRP A 123 -12.36 2.92 9.02
N ARG A 124 -12.38 4.23 8.81
CA ARG A 124 -12.85 5.14 9.85
C ARG A 124 -14.25 4.70 10.23
N ASP A 125 -14.63 4.94 11.49
CA ASP A 125 -15.95 4.62 12.04
C ASP A 125 -17.00 4.67 10.94
N THR A 126 -17.55 3.52 10.62
CA THR A 126 -18.36 3.27 9.44
C THR A 126 -19.42 4.35 9.24
N PRO A 127 -19.26 5.28 8.28
CA PRO A 127 -20.38 6.12 7.91
C PRO A 127 -21.50 5.22 7.35
N ARG A 128 -22.73 5.59 7.63
CA ARG A 128 -23.93 4.92 7.11
C ARG A 128 -23.90 4.81 5.58
N GLY A 129 -23.43 3.80 5.02
CA GLY A 129 -23.29 3.63 3.56
C GLY A 129 -22.23 2.62 3.20
N TRP A 130 -21.26 2.43 4.10
CA TRP A 130 -20.21 1.45 3.91
C TRP A 130 -20.70 0.02 4.04
N ASP A 131 -21.76 -0.23 4.82
CA ASP A 131 -22.38 -1.55 4.91
C ASP A 131 -22.94 -2.02 3.56
N ARG A 132 -23.36 -1.09 2.71
CA ARG A 132 -23.76 -1.41 1.32
C ARG A 132 -22.56 -1.80 0.45
N ILE A 133 -21.42 -1.16 0.67
CA ILE A 133 -20.19 -1.44 -0.10
C ILE A 133 -19.54 -2.72 0.42
N ARG A 134 -19.57 -2.99 1.72
CA ARG A 134 -19.09 -4.25 2.30
C ARG A 134 -19.76 -5.48 1.71
N GLY A 135 -21.04 -5.40 1.37
CA GLY A 135 -21.76 -6.48 0.69
C GLY A 135 -21.28 -6.75 -0.74
N TRP A 136 -20.54 -5.84 -1.34
CA TRP A 136 -20.00 -5.98 -2.69
C TRP A 136 -18.58 -6.53 -2.71
N PHE A 137 -17.89 -6.46 -1.59
CA PHE A 137 -16.52 -6.93 -1.44
C PHE A 137 -16.51 -8.09 -0.46
N THR A 138 -16.33 -9.29 -0.99
CA THR A 138 -16.15 -10.49 -0.18
C THR A 138 -14.90 -10.35 0.71
N PRO A 139 -14.86 -11.07 1.85
CA PRO A 139 -13.78 -10.96 2.85
C PRO A 139 -12.36 -11.26 2.35
N ALA A 140 -12.20 -11.52 1.07
CA ALA A 140 -10.91 -11.66 0.40
C ALA A 140 -10.11 -10.35 0.28
N THR A 141 -10.57 -9.25 0.85
CA THR A 141 -9.84 -7.95 0.85
C THR A 141 -8.59 -7.94 1.72
N ARG A 142 -8.37 -8.94 2.55
CA ARG A 142 -7.13 -9.15 3.30
C ARG A 142 -6.52 -10.48 2.89
N VAL A 143 -5.55 -10.41 2.03
CA VAL A 143 -4.70 -11.56 1.73
C VAL A 143 -3.41 -11.35 2.52
N GLY A 144 -3.18 -12.17 3.54
CA GLY A 144 -1.89 -12.23 4.22
C GLY A 144 -1.79 -11.67 5.64
N GLU A 145 -2.88 -11.59 6.39
CA GLU A 145 -2.75 -11.58 7.86
C GLU A 145 -2.33 -12.98 8.33
N ARG A 146 -1.05 -13.17 8.45
CA ARG A 146 -0.43 -14.24 9.23
C ARG A 146 0.70 -13.68 10.05
#